data_1a24012c7d474e7b9eec5e9a924bdc22
#
_entry.id   1a24012c7d474e7b9eec5e9a924bdc22
#
_cell.length_a   1.000
_cell.length_b   1.000
_cell.length_c   1.000
_cell.angle_alpha   90.00
_cell.angle_beta   90.00
_cell.angle_gamma   90.00
#
_symmetry.space_group_name_H-M   'P 1'
#
loop_
_entity.id
_entity.type
_entity.pdbx_description
1 polymer ?
#
loop_
_entity_poly.entity_id
_entity_poly.type
_entity_poly.pdbx_seq_one_letter_code
_entity_poly.pdbx_strand_id
1 'polypeptide(L)'
;MDGYFRYYELARASEITGIPVYFFSPRDVHLQRRKVLGTYYNHAAGRWERKVFPLPDVLYDRCSSTGPRAKTIRQLFSQWGIVPLNARYHFDKWDVYLKLLSDEHLWPYLPLTVLFRRPGDLFSFLRRHQQVYVKAVDKSRGRKVLRLTVLPEGGYEYSFFRNAIVGGTRDRFQELYKIVRTLFKSEGKVIVQKAIPLIRIGDRAVDFRAEVQRNGQGILEIVGICARIGQARSPITIHSDAIPFEQFWRLWGYSTSQIRQLRADVNQFLLTVYRAIESHYGPFGELGIDFGIDEQENIWFIECNAKSAKVSLYKAYDELTVRRAFINPLEYARYLYENRQNQYRNSR
;
A
#
# COMPACT_ATOMS: atom_id res chain seq x y z
N MET A 1 -15.78 0.69 10.39
CA MET A 1 -14.65 1.19 11.21
C MET A 1 -14.44 2.65 10.82
N ASP A 2 -14.53 3.53 11.79
CA ASP A 2 -14.35 4.95 11.57
C ASP A 2 -12.89 5.24 11.16
N GLY A 3 -12.67 6.09 10.13
CA GLY A 3 -11.33 6.45 9.66
C GLY A 3 -10.48 7.19 10.70
N TYR A 4 -11.07 7.58 11.81
CA TYR A 4 -10.42 8.30 12.92
C TYR A 4 -9.54 7.44 13.82
N PHE A 5 -9.70 6.11 13.84
CA PHE A 5 -8.92 5.22 14.73
C PHE A 5 -7.41 5.47 14.63
N ARG A 6 -6.88 5.76 13.43
CA ARG A 6 -5.45 6.00 13.19
C ARG A 6 -4.91 7.25 13.88
N TYR A 7 -5.74 8.27 14.03
CA TYR A 7 -5.35 9.49 14.74
C TYR A 7 -5.25 9.22 16.24
N TYR A 8 -6.18 8.43 16.78
CA TYR A 8 -6.14 8.00 18.18
C TYR A 8 -4.93 7.08 18.44
N GLU A 9 -4.66 6.11 17.58
CA GLU A 9 -3.49 5.25 17.76
C GLU A 9 -2.16 6.02 17.64
N LEU A 10 -2.05 7.01 16.76
CA LEU A 10 -0.88 7.90 16.72
C LEU A 10 -0.79 8.80 17.95
N ALA A 11 -1.91 9.26 18.49
CA ALA A 11 -1.92 10.03 19.74
C ALA A 11 -1.46 9.17 20.94
N ARG A 12 -1.96 7.93 21.04
CA ARG A 12 -1.49 6.95 22.06
C ARG A 12 -0.01 6.62 21.90
N ALA A 13 0.45 6.40 20.67
CA ALA A 13 1.87 6.17 20.40
C ALA A 13 2.72 7.39 20.76
N SER A 14 2.22 8.61 20.55
CA SER A 14 2.86 9.86 20.98
C SER A 14 3.03 9.91 22.51
N GLU A 15 2.01 9.54 23.27
CA GLU A 15 2.06 9.45 24.73
C GLU A 15 3.11 8.43 25.21
N ILE A 16 3.08 7.21 24.64
CA ILE A 16 3.99 6.12 25.01
C ILE A 16 5.45 6.47 24.72
N THR A 17 5.71 7.08 23.54
CA THR A 17 7.06 7.38 23.07
C THR A 17 7.61 8.71 23.58
N GLY A 18 6.75 9.58 24.12
CA GLY A 18 7.08 10.95 24.47
C GLY A 18 7.39 11.84 23.26
N ILE A 19 7.10 11.38 22.03
CA ILE A 19 7.34 12.14 20.78
C ILE A 19 6.10 12.99 20.49
N PRO A 20 6.22 14.32 20.42
CA PRO A 20 5.07 15.18 20.14
C PRO A 20 4.55 15.00 18.72
N VAL A 21 3.25 14.70 18.58
CA VAL A 21 2.56 14.52 17.31
C VAL A 21 1.43 15.54 17.18
N TYR A 22 1.38 16.19 16.04
CA TYR A 22 0.27 17.06 15.67
C TYR A 22 -0.10 16.88 14.20
N PHE A 23 -1.36 17.04 13.90
CA PHE A 23 -1.96 16.80 12.60
C PHE A 23 -2.34 18.12 11.95
N PHE A 24 -2.04 18.27 10.68
CA PHE A 24 -2.42 19.45 9.91
C PHE A 24 -2.66 19.11 8.44
N SER A 25 -3.40 19.95 7.77
CA SER A 25 -3.62 19.89 6.32
C SER A 25 -2.76 20.94 5.60
N PRO A 26 -2.59 20.86 4.27
CA PRO A 26 -1.93 21.92 3.52
C PRO A 26 -2.53 23.33 3.70
N ARG A 27 -3.79 23.43 4.12
CA ARG A 27 -4.46 24.73 4.37
C ARG A 27 -4.02 25.37 5.68
N ASP A 28 -3.58 24.56 6.64
CA ASP A 28 -3.18 25.00 7.98
C ASP A 28 -1.73 25.52 8.06
N VAL A 29 -1.00 25.50 6.93
CA VAL A 29 0.41 25.96 6.86
C VAL A 29 0.46 27.45 6.55
N HIS A 30 1.08 28.21 7.47
CA HIS A 30 1.37 29.63 7.34
C HIS A 30 2.79 29.83 6.77
N LEU A 31 2.90 29.99 5.46
CA LEU A 31 4.19 29.99 4.75
C LEU A 31 5.12 31.12 5.21
N GLN A 32 4.62 32.35 5.35
CA GLN A 32 5.42 33.51 5.75
C GLN A 32 5.97 33.38 7.17
N ARG A 33 5.17 32.83 8.09
CA ARG A 33 5.54 32.66 9.50
C ARG A 33 6.28 31.36 9.79
N ARG A 34 6.35 30.44 8.81
CA ARG A 34 6.88 29.09 8.97
C ARG A 34 6.29 28.38 10.20
N LYS A 35 4.97 28.42 10.32
CA LYS A 35 4.20 27.81 11.42
C LYS A 35 3.01 27.02 10.87
N VAL A 36 2.49 26.12 11.66
CA VAL A 36 1.28 25.34 11.31
C VAL A 36 0.24 25.45 12.40
N LEU A 37 -1.04 25.56 12.03
CA LEU A 37 -2.16 25.39 12.94
C LEU A 37 -2.47 23.89 13.04
N GLY A 38 -1.89 23.24 14.05
CA GLY A 38 -1.98 21.80 14.24
C GLY A 38 -3.07 21.38 15.20
N THR A 39 -3.67 20.21 14.95
CA THR A 39 -4.57 19.51 15.88
C THR A 39 -3.75 18.46 16.61
N TYR A 40 -3.85 18.39 17.93
CA TYR A 40 -3.18 17.39 18.76
C TYR A 40 -4.14 16.86 19.83
N TYR A 41 -3.84 15.68 20.37
CA TYR A 41 -4.59 15.16 21.49
C TYR A 41 -3.96 15.62 22.80
N ASN A 42 -4.69 16.38 23.60
CA ASN A 42 -4.25 16.79 24.93
C ASN A 42 -4.59 15.68 25.93
N HIS A 43 -3.60 14.85 26.30
CA HIS A 43 -3.79 13.71 27.19
C HIS A 43 -4.27 14.13 28.58
N ALA A 44 -3.78 15.23 29.10
CA ALA A 44 -4.20 15.75 30.42
C ALA A 44 -5.68 16.21 30.42
N ALA A 45 -6.14 16.79 29.31
CA ALA A 45 -7.52 17.24 29.17
C ALA A 45 -8.45 16.16 28.54
N GLY A 46 -7.91 15.05 28.05
CA GLY A 46 -8.65 13.95 27.43
C GLY A 46 -9.38 14.31 26.12
N ARG A 47 -8.90 15.32 25.38
CA ARG A 47 -9.60 15.84 24.19
C ARG A 47 -8.66 16.35 23.11
N TRP A 48 -9.20 16.46 21.89
CA TRP A 48 -8.52 17.09 20.75
C TRP A 48 -8.56 18.60 20.88
N GLU A 49 -7.37 19.23 20.70
CA GLU A 49 -7.20 20.68 20.73
C GLU A 49 -6.43 21.18 19.51
N ARG A 50 -6.54 22.48 19.24
CA ARG A 50 -5.76 23.12 18.17
C ARG A 50 -4.92 24.25 18.72
N LYS A 51 -3.66 24.31 18.27
CA LYS A 51 -2.76 25.45 18.56
C LYS A 51 -1.76 25.64 17.43
N VAL A 52 -1.04 26.74 17.48
CA VAL A 52 0.04 27.05 16.53
C VAL A 52 1.29 26.33 16.98
N PHE A 53 1.86 25.55 16.08
CA PHE A 53 3.12 24.83 16.25
C PHE A 53 4.22 25.40 15.32
N PRO A 54 5.51 25.23 15.62
CA PRO A 54 6.57 25.35 14.63
C PRO A 54 6.36 24.37 13.48
N LEU A 55 7.17 24.49 12.41
CA LEU A 55 7.22 23.42 11.40
C LEU A 55 7.77 22.12 12.02
N PRO A 56 7.34 20.95 11.55
CA PRO A 56 7.84 19.68 12.08
C PRO A 56 9.29 19.44 11.66
N ASP A 57 10.07 18.76 12.49
CA ASP A 57 11.40 18.26 12.13
C ASP A 57 11.29 17.09 11.14
N VAL A 58 10.33 16.21 11.37
CA VAL A 58 10.02 15.05 10.52
C VAL A 58 8.57 15.10 10.08
N LEU A 59 8.34 14.93 8.78
CA LEU A 59 7.01 14.91 8.18
C LEU A 59 6.55 13.49 7.87
N TYR A 60 5.52 13.02 8.55
CA TYR A 60 4.78 11.83 8.17
C TYR A 60 3.63 12.19 7.22
N ASP A 61 3.93 12.27 5.90
CA ASP A 61 2.95 12.70 4.90
C ASP A 61 1.90 11.63 4.62
N ARG A 62 0.72 11.82 5.19
CA ARG A 62 -0.46 11.00 4.94
C ARG A 62 -1.51 11.68 4.08
N CYS A 63 -1.20 12.88 3.58
CA CYS A 63 -2.12 13.67 2.76
C CYS A 63 -2.31 13.00 1.38
N SER A 64 -3.56 12.81 0.98
CA SER A 64 -3.92 12.29 -0.35
C SER A 64 -4.05 13.38 -1.41
N SER A 65 -4.00 14.65 -1.04
CA SER A 65 -4.13 15.76 -1.99
C SER A 65 -2.91 15.85 -2.91
N THR A 66 -3.19 15.94 -4.21
CA THR A 66 -2.22 16.20 -5.29
C THR A 66 -2.39 17.59 -5.90
N GLY A 67 -3.27 18.42 -5.31
CA GLY A 67 -3.54 19.78 -5.77
C GLY A 67 -2.32 20.72 -5.65
N PRO A 68 -2.36 21.88 -6.31
CA PRO A 68 -1.22 22.82 -6.39
C PRO A 68 -0.66 23.19 -5.02
N ARG A 69 -1.51 23.58 -4.07
CA ARG A 69 -1.08 23.97 -2.71
C ARG A 69 -0.34 22.84 -1.98
N ALA A 70 -0.80 21.60 -2.08
CA ALA A 70 -0.14 20.47 -1.45
C ALA A 70 1.24 20.20 -2.09
N LYS A 71 1.35 20.34 -3.40
CA LYS A 71 2.64 20.24 -4.12
C LYS A 71 3.62 21.32 -3.68
N THR A 72 3.17 22.58 -3.65
CA THR A 72 3.99 23.72 -3.20
C THR A 72 4.51 23.50 -1.77
N ILE A 73 3.65 23.06 -0.84
CA ILE A 73 4.06 22.81 0.55
C ILE A 73 5.09 21.70 0.65
N ARG A 74 4.93 20.60 -0.08
CA ARG A 74 5.94 19.53 -0.11
C ARG A 74 7.30 20.03 -0.62
N GLN A 75 7.31 20.85 -1.67
CA GLN A 75 8.53 21.46 -2.20
C GLN A 75 9.19 22.39 -1.18
N LEU A 76 8.42 23.28 -0.55
CA LEU A 76 8.93 24.18 0.47
C LEU A 76 9.43 23.45 1.71
N PHE A 77 8.74 22.38 2.15
CA PHE A 77 9.17 21.57 3.28
C PHE A 77 10.52 20.89 2.99
N SER A 78 10.69 20.37 1.78
CA SER A 78 11.98 19.84 1.33
C SER A 78 13.08 20.89 1.33
N GLN A 79 12.81 22.09 0.78
CA GLN A 79 13.76 23.22 0.76
C GLN A 79 14.11 23.73 2.18
N TRP A 80 13.16 23.69 3.11
CA TRP A 80 13.38 24.05 4.52
C TRP A 80 14.03 22.92 5.32
N GLY A 81 14.34 21.82 4.66
CA GLY A 81 15.04 20.72 5.25
C GLY A 81 14.19 19.86 6.19
N ILE A 82 12.89 19.88 6.11
CA ILE A 82 12.03 18.96 6.86
C ILE A 82 12.23 17.53 6.33
N VAL A 83 12.57 16.61 7.21
CA VAL A 83 12.86 15.23 6.84
C VAL A 83 11.56 14.47 6.58
N PRO A 84 11.35 13.89 5.40
CA PRO A 84 10.19 13.03 5.19
C PRO A 84 10.39 11.66 5.86
N LEU A 85 9.38 11.13 6.53
CA LEU A 85 9.40 9.76 7.07
C LEU A 85 9.49 8.73 5.95
N ASN A 86 8.82 9.00 4.83
CA ASN A 86 8.83 8.20 3.61
C ASN A 86 9.26 9.09 2.44
N ALA A 87 10.21 8.64 1.64
CA ALA A 87 10.72 9.37 0.47
C ALA A 87 9.64 9.67 -0.57
N ARG A 88 8.58 8.86 -0.60
CA ARG A 88 7.40 9.06 -1.47
C ARG A 88 6.12 8.90 -0.67
N TYR A 89 5.11 9.68 -1.03
CA TYR A 89 3.75 9.59 -0.45
C TYR A 89 2.75 8.84 -1.36
N HIS A 90 3.18 8.50 -2.57
CA HIS A 90 2.37 7.82 -3.59
C HIS A 90 3.27 7.12 -4.61
N PHE A 91 2.82 5.98 -5.12
CA PHE A 91 3.48 5.21 -6.16
C PHE A 91 2.61 5.14 -7.44
N ASP A 92 3.26 5.23 -8.58
CA ASP A 92 2.72 4.83 -9.89
C ASP A 92 3.00 3.33 -10.07
N LYS A 93 1.96 2.53 -10.32
CA LYS A 93 2.09 1.06 -10.42
C LYS A 93 3.02 0.62 -11.55
N TRP A 94 3.03 1.35 -12.66
CA TRP A 94 3.90 1.04 -13.78
C TRP A 94 5.36 1.38 -13.48
N ASP A 95 5.61 2.53 -12.86
CA ASP A 95 6.96 2.92 -12.46
C ASP A 95 7.54 1.93 -11.42
N VAL A 96 6.75 1.55 -10.41
CA VAL A 96 7.16 0.52 -9.44
C VAL A 96 7.46 -0.80 -10.13
N TYR A 97 6.59 -1.26 -11.04
CA TYR A 97 6.81 -2.49 -11.79
C TYR A 97 8.15 -2.48 -12.55
N LEU A 98 8.44 -1.40 -13.28
CA LEU A 98 9.70 -1.26 -14.00
C LEU A 98 10.92 -1.23 -13.09
N LYS A 99 10.82 -0.60 -11.92
CA LYS A 99 11.88 -0.56 -10.92
C LYS A 99 12.16 -1.95 -10.33
N LEU A 100 11.11 -2.68 -9.97
CA LEU A 100 11.27 -4.05 -9.47
C LEU A 100 11.77 -5.00 -10.57
N LEU A 101 11.36 -4.79 -11.83
CA LEU A 101 11.82 -5.59 -12.97
C LEU A 101 13.32 -5.39 -13.27
N SER A 102 13.94 -4.30 -12.83
CA SER A 102 15.40 -4.09 -12.96
C SER A 102 16.24 -4.92 -11.99
N ASP A 103 15.62 -5.61 -11.03
CA ASP A 103 16.26 -6.55 -10.10
C ASP A 103 15.86 -7.98 -10.48
N GLU A 104 16.81 -8.78 -10.99
CA GLU A 104 16.57 -10.16 -11.43
C GLU A 104 16.06 -11.08 -10.32
N HIS A 105 16.45 -10.82 -9.07
CA HIS A 105 15.97 -11.58 -7.91
C HIS A 105 14.46 -11.41 -7.66
N LEU A 106 13.85 -10.38 -8.22
CA LEU A 106 12.42 -10.12 -8.09
C LEU A 106 11.58 -10.68 -9.24
N TRP A 107 12.19 -11.09 -10.36
CA TRP A 107 11.45 -11.61 -11.52
C TRP A 107 10.48 -12.75 -11.21
N PRO A 108 10.82 -13.73 -10.37
CA PRO A 108 9.88 -14.82 -10.05
C PRO A 108 8.60 -14.35 -9.37
N TYR A 109 8.64 -13.19 -8.72
CA TYR A 109 7.52 -12.63 -7.96
C TYR A 109 6.65 -11.66 -8.77
N LEU A 110 7.07 -11.28 -10.00
CA LEU A 110 6.39 -10.24 -10.76
C LEU A 110 5.41 -10.84 -11.78
N PRO A 111 4.09 -10.58 -11.65
CA PRO A 111 3.17 -10.99 -12.68
C PRO A 111 3.43 -10.19 -13.97
N LEU A 112 3.45 -10.89 -15.11
CA LEU A 112 3.67 -10.26 -16.39
C LEU A 112 2.73 -9.08 -16.61
N THR A 113 3.29 -7.90 -16.85
CA THR A 113 2.56 -6.64 -16.94
C THR A 113 3.04 -5.87 -18.16
N VAL A 114 2.11 -5.27 -18.91
CA VAL A 114 2.41 -4.44 -20.06
C VAL A 114 1.65 -3.12 -19.97
N LEU A 115 2.22 -2.07 -20.58
CA LEU A 115 1.51 -0.80 -20.74
C LEU A 115 0.46 -0.95 -21.84
N PHE A 116 -0.79 -0.63 -21.52
CA PHE A 116 -1.88 -0.62 -22.48
C PHE A 116 -1.78 0.61 -23.39
N ARG A 117 -1.59 0.42 -24.69
CA ARG A 117 -1.48 1.47 -25.69
C ARG A 117 -2.57 1.41 -26.75
N ARG A 118 -2.88 0.21 -27.24
CA ARG A 118 -3.81 -0.02 -28.37
C ARG A 118 -4.74 -1.20 -28.05
N PRO A 119 -5.94 -1.25 -28.67
CA PRO A 119 -6.87 -2.36 -28.48
C PRO A 119 -6.26 -3.74 -28.78
N GLY A 120 -5.41 -3.80 -29.83
CA GLY A 120 -4.72 -5.04 -30.21
C GLY A 120 -3.78 -5.59 -29.15
N ASP A 121 -3.13 -4.71 -28.37
CA ASP A 121 -2.26 -5.13 -27.26
C ASP A 121 -3.08 -5.87 -26.19
N LEU A 122 -4.26 -5.32 -25.83
CA LEU A 122 -5.16 -5.97 -24.88
C LEU A 122 -5.71 -7.29 -25.42
N PHE A 123 -6.12 -7.32 -26.70
CA PHE A 123 -6.67 -8.52 -27.32
C PHE A 123 -5.66 -9.67 -27.34
N SER A 124 -4.44 -9.41 -27.81
CA SER A 124 -3.37 -10.40 -27.86
C SER A 124 -2.97 -10.89 -26.48
N PHE A 125 -2.86 -9.97 -25.51
CA PHE A 125 -2.48 -10.30 -24.15
C PHE A 125 -3.58 -11.13 -23.44
N LEU A 126 -4.86 -10.76 -23.61
CA LEU A 126 -6.00 -11.47 -23.03
C LEU A 126 -6.14 -12.89 -23.64
N ARG A 127 -5.99 -13.03 -24.95
CA ARG A 127 -6.00 -14.36 -25.60
C ARG A 127 -4.88 -15.28 -25.12
N ARG A 128 -3.69 -14.72 -24.93
CA ARG A 128 -2.52 -15.50 -24.45
C ARG A 128 -2.64 -15.96 -23.01
N HIS A 129 -3.20 -15.12 -22.14
CA HIS A 129 -3.20 -15.36 -20.70
C HIS A 129 -4.57 -15.75 -20.11
N GLN A 130 -5.62 -15.76 -20.95
CA GLN A 130 -6.99 -16.15 -20.64
C GLN A 130 -7.66 -15.27 -19.56
N GLN A 131 -6.94 -14.80 -18.55
CA GLN A 131 -7.45 -13.89 -17.53
C GLN A 131 -6.43 -12.79 -17.23
N VAL A 132 -6.89 -11.54 -17.24
CA VAL A 132 -6.06 -10.37 -17.03
C VAL A 132 -6.76 -9.33 -16.18
N TYR A 133 -5.97 -8.45 -15.58
CA TYR A 133 -6.44 -7.23 -14.93
C TYR A 133 -6.02 -6.00 -15.72
N VAL A 134 -6.97 -5.11 -15.98
CA VAL A 134 -6.71 -3.76 -16.52
C VAL A 134 -6.78 -2.78 -15.35
N LYS A 135 -5.72 -1.99 -15.16
CA LYS A 135 -5.58 -1.12 -13.97
C LYS A 135 -5.09 0.27 -14.35
N ALA A 136 -5.69 1.32 -13.80
CA ALA A 136 -5.11 2.66 -13.84
C ALA A 136 -3.91 2.73 -12.87
N VAL A 137 -2.79 3.32 -13.32
CA VAL A 137 -1.52 3.27 -12.58
C VAL A 137 -1.51 4.14 -11.31
N ASP A 138 -2.29 5.23 -11.30
CA ASP A 138 -2.33 6.24 -10.24
C ASP A 138 -3.50 6.07 -9.24
N LYS A 139 -4.34 5.06 -9.42
CA LYS A 139 -5.48 4.82 -8.54
C LYS A 139 -5.16 3.78 -7.46
N SER A 140 -5.81 3.92 -6.33
CA SER A 140 -5.69 3.04 -5.15
C SER A 140 -7.05 2.56 -4.66
N ARG A 141 -7.06 1.64 -3.68
CA ARG A 141 -8.28 1.09 -3.06
C ARG A 141 -9.19 0.39 -4.07
N GLY A 142 -8.63 -0.38 -5.00
CA GLY A 142 -9.39 -1.13 -6.01
C GLY A 142 -10.15 -0.28 -7.02
N ARG A 143 -10.01 1.05 -6.98
CA ARG A 143 -10.64 1.92 -7.98
C ARG A 143 -9.97 1.75 -9.33
N LYS A 144 -10.79 1.64 -10.39
CA LYS A 144 -10.28 1.43 -11.75
C LYS A 144 -9.42 0.17 -11.87
N VAL A 145 -9.96 -0.93 -11.34
CA VAL A 145 -9.45 -2.29 -11.54
C VAL A 145 -10.56 -3.09 -12.22
N LEU A 146 -10.28 -3.63 -13.39
CA LEU A 146 -11.20 -4.42 -14.21
C LEU A 146 -10.56 -5.78 -14.46
N ARG A 147 -11.25 -6.86 -14.08
CA ARG A 147 -10.88 -8.24 -14.45
C ARG A 147 -11.56 -8.60 -15.76
N LEU A 148 -10.82 -9.22 -16.66
CA LEU A 148 -11.29 -9.76 -17.94
C LEU A 148 -10.89 -11.23 -18.02
N THR A 149 -11.82 -12.08 -18.45
CA THR A 149 -11.61 -13.53 -18.62
C THR A 149 -12.14 -13.96 -19.98
N VAL A 150 -11.40 -14.80 -20.68
CA VAL A 150 -11.87 -15.50 -21.88
C VAL A 150 -12.69 -16.72 -21.41
N LEU A 151 -13.90 -16.89 -21.92
CA LEU A 151 -14.76 -18.00 -21.57
C LEU A 151 -14.45 -19.24 -22.43
N PRO A 152 -14.46 -20.47 -21.86
CA PRO A 152 -14.17 -21.70 -22.61
C PRO A 152 -15.10 -21.93 -23.81
N GLU A 153 -16.38 -21.58 -23.66
CA GLU A 153 -17.42 -21.68 -24.67
C GLU A 153 -17.38 -20.54 -25.69
N GLY A 154 -16.44 -19.62 -25.56
CA GLY A 154 -16.33 -18.42 -26.37
C GLY A 154 -16.88 -17.18 -25.69
N GLY A 155 -16.44 -16.01 -26.15
CA GLY A 155 -16.79 -14.73 -25.52
C GLY A 155 -15.90 -14.39 -24.33
N TYR A 156 -16.36 -13.42 -23.57
CA TYR A 156 -15.57 -12.77 -22.50
C TYR A 156 -16.43 -12.45 -21.30
N GLU A 157 -15.90 -12.70 -20.10
CA GLU A 157 -16.45 -12.18 -18.84
C GLU A 157 -15.65 -10.94 -18.41
N TYR A 158 -16.35 -9.98 -17.78
CA TYR A 158 -15.71 -8.84 -17.14
C TYR A 158 -16.30 -8.60 -15.76
N SER A 159 -15.49 -8.12 -14.82
CA SER A 159 -15.96 -7.65 -13.52
C SER A 159 -15.08 -6.52 -12.96
N PHE A 160 -15.72 -5.55 -12.29
CA PHE A 160 -15.07 -4.46 -11.58
C PHE A 160 -15.89 -4.04 -10.36
N PHE A 161 -15.28 -3.27 -9.46
CA PHE A 161 -15.96 -2.76 -8.27
C PHE A 161 -16.23 -1.25 -8.43
N ARG A 162 -17.52 -0.84 -8.18
CA ARG A 162 -17.94 0.57 -8.20
C ARG A 162 -18.96 0.87 -7.10
N ASN A 163 -18.83 0.67 -5.90
CA ASN A 163 -19.78 0.62 -4.78
C ASN A 163 -20.37 -0.79 -4.59
N ALA A 164 -20.54 -1.54 -5.64
CA ALA A 164 -20.89 -2.95 -5.68
C ALA A 164 -20.08 -3.64 -6.80
N ILE A 165 -20.11 -4.96 -6.83
CA ILE A 165 -19.51 -5.73 -7.92
C ILE A 165 -20.40 -5.56 -9.15
N VAL A 166 -19.82 -5.08 -10.24
CA VAL A 166 -20.44 -4.95 -11.55
C VAL A 166 -19.75 -5.88 -12.51
N GLY A 167 -20.49 -6.73 -13.22
CA GLY A 167 -19.93 -7.69 -14.17
C GLY A 167 -20.95 -8.14 -15.21
N GLY A 168 -20.50 -8.95 -16.13
CA GLY A 168 -21.32 -9.55 -17.19
C GLY A 168 -20.45 -10.18 -18.27
N THR A 169 -21.09 -10.66 -19.32
CA THR A 169 -20.44 -11.31 -20.47
C THR A 169 -20.61 -10.50 -21.76
N ARG A 170 -19.73 -10.75 -22.71
CA ARG A 170 -19.79 -10.19 -24.08
C ARG A 170 -19.28 -11.24 -25.04
N ASP A 171 -19.96 -11.39 -26.17
CA ASP A 171 -19.58 -12.40 -27.19
C ASP A 171 -18.38 -11.91 -28.02
N ARG A 172 -18.30 -10.61 -28.26
CA ARG A 172 -17.28 -10.01 -29.15
C ARG A 172 -16.32 -9.12 -28.38
N PHE A 173 -15.04 -9.17 -28.76
CA PHE A 173 -14.00 -8.32 -28.17
C PHE A 173 -14.30 -6.82 -28.31
N GLN A 174 -14.90 -6.39 -29.42
CA GLN A 174 -15.25 -4.99 -29.65
C GLN A 174 -16.24 -4.47 -28.60
N GLU A 175 -17.17 -5.29 -28.14
CA GLU A 175 -18.14 -4.93 -27.09
C GLU A 175 -17.45 -4.85 -25.72
N LEU A 176 -16.60 -5.82 -25.41
CA LEU A 176 -15.75 -5.80 -24.22
C LEU A 176 -14.88 -4.54 -24.19
N TYR A 177 -14.26 -4.20 -25.34
CA TYR A 177 -13.40 -3.03 -25.46
C TYR A 177 -14.14 -1.70 -25.22
N LYS A 178 -15.43 -1.59 -25.57
CA LYS A 178 -16.25 -0.42 -25.23
C LYS A 178 -16.33 -0.21 -23.71
N ILE A 179 -16.41 -1.29 -22.92
CA ILE A 179 -16.41 -1.23 -21.45
C ILE A 179 -15.06 -0.72 -20.96
N VAL A 180 -13.96 -1.29 -21.44
CA VAL A 180 -12.59 -0.86 -21.11
C VAL A 180 -12.43 0.63 -21.40
N ARG A 181 -12.78 1.07 -22.61
CA ARG A 181 -12.69 2.48 -23.03
C ARG A 181 -13.53 3.40 -22.13
N THR A 182 -14.75 3.01 -21.80
CA THR A 182 -15.63 3.79 -20.92
C THR A 182 -15.05 3.94 -19.52
N LEU A 183 -14.50 2.86 -18.96
CA LEU A 183 -13.92 2.88 -17.61
C LEU A 183 -12.63 3.68 -17.53
N PHE A 184 -11.80 3.66 -18.57
CA PHE A 184 -10.44 4.22 -18.52
C PHE A 184 -10.22 5.46 -19.38
N LYS A 185 -11.26 6.02 -20.05
CA LYS A 185 -11.15 7.17 -20.95
C LYS A 185 -10.53 8.43 -20.36
N SER A 186 -10.65 8.61 -19.06
CA SER A 186 -10.11 9.76 -18.30
C SER A 186 -8.78 9.48 -17.59
N GLU A 187 -8.22 8.29 -17.77
CA GLU A 187 -7.00 7.89 -17.08
C GLU A 187 -5.77 8.16 -17.96
N GLY A 188 -4.66 8.58 -17.36
CA GLY A 188 -3.44 8.92 -18.09
C GLY A 188 -2.72 7.66 -18.59
N LYS A 189 -2.34 6.77 -17.70
CA LYS A 189 -1.68 5.49 -18.02
C LYS A 189 -2.50 4.33 -17.49
N VAL A 190 -2.57 3.27 -18.27
CA VAL A 190 -3.29 2.04 -17.94
C VAL A 190 -2.36 0.86 -18.22
N ILE A 191 -2.34 -0.12 -17.33
CA ILE A 191 -1.59 -1.37 -17.50
C ILE A 191 -2.53 -2.54 -17.69
N VAL A 192 -2.06 -3.56 -18.39
CA VAL A 192 -2.66 -4.90 -18.47
C VAL A 192 -1.71 -5.87 -17.80
N GLN A 193 -2.21 -6.60 -16.82
CA GLN A 193 -1.43 -7.53 -16.00
C GLN A 193 -2.06 -8.92 -16.05
N LYS A 194 -1.23 -9.96 -16.24
CA LYS A 194 -1.66 -11.35 -16.11
C LYS A 194 -2.28 -11.57 -14.73
N ALA A 195 -3.43 -12.24 -14.69
CA ALA A 195 -4.05 -12.59 -13.42
C ALA A 195 -3.16 -13.58 -12.64
N ILE A 196 -3.01 -13.33 -11.35
CA ILE A 196 -2.36 -14.25 -10.41
C ILE A 196 -3.39 -15.33 -10.04
N PRO A 197 -3.03 -16.62 -10.09
CA PRO A 197 -3.91 -17.71 -9.67
C PRO A 197 -3.93 -17.80 -8.13
N LEU A 198 -4.47 -16.78 -7.48
CA LEU A 198 -4.54 -16.70 -6.02
C LEU A 198 -5.29 -17.89 -5.42
N ILE A 199 -4.84 -18.38 -4.27
CA ILE A 199 -5.61 -19.32 -3.44
C ILE A 199 -7.01 -18.76 -3.15
N ARG A 200 -7.99 -19.66 -3.02
CA ARG A 200 -9.40 -19.28 -2.88
C ARG A 200 -10.08 -20.10 -1.80
N ILE A 201 -10.97 -19.46 -1.06
CA ILE A 201 -11.94 -20.13 -0.18
C ILE A 201 -13.28 -20.08 -0.91
N GLY A 202 -13.66 -21.20 -1.55
CA GLY A 202 -14.78 -21.21 -2.50
C GLY A 202 -14.53 -20.25 -3.67
N ASP A 203 -15.44 -19.30 -3.88
CA ASP A 203 -15.33 -18.27 -4.91
C ASP A 203 -14.69 -16.94 -4.42
N ARG A 204 -14.12 -16.92 -3.21
CA ARG A 204 -13.48 -15.79 -2.56
C ARG A 204 -11.95 -15.87 -2.70
N ALA A 205 -11.33 -14.93 -3.41
CA ALA A 205 -9.89 -14.86 -3.53
C ALA A 205 -9.26 -14.39 -2.21
N VAL A 206 -8.06 -14.91 -1.92
CA VAL A 206 -7.26 -14.50 -0.77
C VAL A 206 -5.98 -13.83 -1.25
N ASP A 207 -5.69 -12.67 -0.72
CA ASP A 207 -4.38 -12.03 -0.83
C ASP A 207 -3.83 -11.68 0.56
N PHE A 208 -2.61 -11.21 0.60
CA PHE A 208 -1.93 -10.89 1.85
C PHE A 208 -1.49 -9.43 1.87
N ARG A 209 -1.60 -8.80 3.06
CA ARG A 209 -1.04 -7.47 3.36
C ARG A 209 0.01 -7.60 4.45
N ALA A 210 1.24 -7.20 4.14
CA ALA A 210 2.30 -7.04 5.13
C ALA A 210 2.49 -5.58 5.50
N GLU A 211 2.71 -5.32 6.79
CA GLU A 211 3.17 -4.04 7.31
C GLU A 211 4.67 -4.16 7.62
N VAL A 212 5.50 -3.58 6.75
CA VAL A 212 6.97 -3.58 6.90
C VAL A 212 7.41 -2.19 7.30
N GLN A 213 8.13 -2.07 8.42
CA GLN A 213 8.44 -0.79 9.04
C GLN A 213 9.89 -0.74 9.53
N ARG A 214 10.45 0.46 9.68
CA ARG A 214 11.66 0.68 10.46
C ARG A 214 11.30 1.02 11.90
N ASN A 215 12.03 0.42 12.83
CA ASN A 215 11.93 0.72 14.26
C ASN A 215 12.81 1.91 14.67
N GLY A 216 12.88 2.20 15.97
CA GLY A 216 13.67 3.29 16.54
C GLY A 216 15.19 3.17 16.36
N GLN A 217 15.69 2.04 15.87
CA GLN A 217 17.09 1.81 15.54
C GLN A 217 17.33 1.84 14.02
N GLY A 218 16.28 2.12 13.23
CA GLY A 218 16.34 2.08 11.77
C GLY A 218 16.35 0.66 11.18
N ILE A 219 16.12 -0.37 12.00
CA ILE A 219 16.08 -1.79 11.57
C ILE A 219 14.71 -2.11 10.99
N LEU A 220 14.66 -2.88 9.90
CA LEU A 220 13.43 -3.35 9.29
C LEU A 220 12.75 -4.43 10.14
N GLU A 221 11.45 -4.24 10.39
CA GLU A 221 10.56 -5.17 11.06
C GLU A 221 9.34 -5.47 10.19
N ILE A 222 8.92 -6.73 10.14
CA ILE A 222 7.63 -7.14 9.60
C ILE A 222 6.67 -7.22 10.79
N VAL A 223 5.91 -6.15 11.01
CA VAL A 223 5.04 -6.01 12.20
C VAL A 223 3.88 -6.99 12.17
N GLY A 224 3.35 -7.28 10.97
CA GLY A 224 2.32 -8.30 10.80
C GLY A 224 2.02 -8.57 9.33
N ILE A 225 1.53 -9.77 9.06
CA ILE A 225 1.04 -10.19 7.76
C ILE A 225 -0.39 -10.69 7.93
N CYS A 226 -1.32 -10.09 7.20
CA CYS A 226 -2.73 -10.43 7.26
C CYS A 226 -3.16 -11.13 5.97
N ALA A 227 -3.80 -12.29 6.06
CA ALA A 227 -4.59 -12.86 4.98
C ALA A 227 -5.91 -12.08 4.89
N ARG A 228 -6.24 -11.57 3.69
CA ARG A 228 -7.47 -10.84 3.40
C ARG A 228 -8.37 -11.72 2.51
N ILE A 229 -9.51 -12.08 3.03
CA ILE A 229 -10.46 -12.96 2.35
C ILE A 229 -11.49 -12.07 1.64
N GLY A 230 -11.39 -11.97 0.32
CA GLY A 230 -12.23 -11.10 -0.50
C GLY A 230 -13.72 -11.49 -0.46
N GLN A 231 -14.56 -10.66 -1.06
CA GLN A 231 -15.96 -11.00 -1.29
C GLN A 231 -16.09 -12.00 -2.44
N ALA A 232 -17.17 -12.77 -2.42
CA ALA A 232 -17.48 -13.72 -3.48
C ALA A 232 -17.48 -13.01 -4.86
N ARG A 233 -16.82 -13.64 -5.85
CA ARG A 233 -16.71 -13.15 -7.23
C ARG A 233 -16.09 -11.75 -7.41
N SER A 234 -15.61 -11.14 -6.33
CA SER A 234 -14.98 -9.81 -6.41
C SER A 234 -13.66 -9.87 -7.20
N PRO A 235 -13.37 -8.88 -8.06
CA PRO A 235 -12.06 -8.74 -8.70
C PRO A 235 -10.99 -8.19 -7.76
N ILE A 236 -11.37 -7.79 -6.55
CA ILE A 236 -10.49 -7.17 -5.55
C ILE A 236 -10.82 -7.69 -4.15
N THR A 237 -9.86 -7.62 -3.24
CA THR A 237 -9.98 -8.06 -1.84
C THR A 237 -10.32 -6.93 -0.86
N ILE A 238 -10.75 -5.77 -1.34
CA ILE A 238 -11.17 -4.63 -0.50
C ILE A 238 -12.47 -4.97 0.25
N HIS A 239 -12.61 -4.44 1.46
CA HIS A 239 -13.71 -4.74 2.40
C HIS A 239 -13.75 -6.19 2.87
N SER A 240 -12.58 -6.86 2.87
CA SER A 240 -12.41 -8.24 3.29
C SER A 240 -12.39 -8.39 4.81
N ASP A 241 -12.63 -9.62 5.26
CA ASP A 241 -12.18 -10.07 6.57
C ASP A 241 -10.66 -10.22 6.53
N ALA A 242 -10.03 -10.08 7.69
CA ALA A 242 -8.59 -10.24 7.80
C ALA A 242 -8.27 -11.09 9.05
N ILE A 243 -7.38 -12.05 8.87
CA ILE A 243 -6.85 -12.89 9.95
C ILE A 243 -5.32 -12.96 9.87
N PRO A 244 -4.61 -13.28 10.96
CA PRO A 244 -3.16 -13.43 10.95
C PRO A 244 -2.70 -14.51 9.96
N PHE A 245 -1.52 -14.31 9.36
CA PHE A 245 -0.92 -15.23 8.39
C PHE A 245 -0.84 -16.66 8.90
N GLU A 246 -0.32 -16.88 10.09
CA GLU A 246 -0.14 -18.20 10.67
C GLU A 246 -1.49 -18.87 10.98
N GLN A 247 -2.47 -18.11 11.41
CA GLN A 247 -3.83 -18.62 11.64
C GLN A 247 -4.49 -19.05 10.34
N PHE A 248 -4.33 -18.28 9.27
CA PHE A 248 -4.86 -18.64 7.96
C PHE A 248 -4.31 -19.98 7.50
N TRP A 249 -3.00 -20.18 7.54
CA TRP A 249 -2.38 -21.41 7.06
C TRP A 249 -2.68 -22.63 7.94
N ARG A 250 -2.85 -22.45 9.26
CA ARG A 250 -3.37 -23.54 10.13
C ARG A 250 -4.78 -23.96 9.70
N LEU A 251 -5.67 -23.00 9.44
CA LEU A 251 -7.02 -23.30 8.95
C LEU A 251 -7.01 -23.93 7.55
N TRP A 252 -5.97 -23.65 6.77
CA TRP A 252 -5.74 -24.28 5.46
C TRP A 252 -5.18 -25.71 5.56
N GLY A 253 -4.84 -26.17 6.75
CA GLY A 253 -4.35 -27.55 7.01
C GLY A 253 -2.82 -27.69 7.04
N TYR A 254 -2.08 -26.57 7.04
CA TYR A 254 -0.62 -26.62 7.11
C TYR A 254 -0.11 -26.96 8.51
N SER A 255 0.92 -27.81 8.56
CA SER A 255 1.68 -28.08 9.79
C SER A 255 2.49 -26.84 10.23
N THR A 256 2.90 -26.83 11.50
CA THR A 256 3.73 -25.75 12.06
C THR A 256 5.07 -25.62 11.33
N SER A 257 5.65 -26.70 10.81
CA SER A 257 6.90 -26.66 10.03
C SER A 257 6.71 -26.03 8.66
N GLN A 258 5.64 -26.38 7.94
CA GLN A 258 5.29 -25.78 6.66
C GLN A 258 5.01 -24.27 6.80
N ILE A 259 4.25 -23.89 7.83
CA ILE A 259 3.98 -22.47 8.12
C ILE A 259 5.28 -21.71 8.38
N ARG A 260 6.21 -22.29 9.15
CA ARG A 260 7.51 -21.67 9.42
C ARG A 260 8.33 -21.47 8.15
N GLN A 261 8.39 -22.48 7.29
CA GLN A 261 9.12 -22.37 6.02
C GLN A 261 8.50 -21.31 5.13
N LEU A 262 7.20 -21.37 4.86
CA LEU A 262 6.51 -20.40 4.03
C LEU A 262 6.63 -18.97 4.58
N ARG A 263 6.60 -18.82 5.91
CA ARG A 263 6.84 -17.53 6.58
C ARG A 263 8.25 -17.00 6.33
N ALA A 264 9.26 -17.86 6.35
CA ALA A 264 10.64 -17.48 6.05
C ALA A 264 10.77 -16.98 4.60
N ASP A 265 10.18 -17.69 3.64
CA ASP A 265 10.21 -17.34 2.22
C ASP A 265 9.47 -16.01 1.97
N VAL A 266 8.31 -15.81 2.59
CA VAL A 266 7.56 -14.55 2.55
C VAL A 266 8.37 -13.42 3.18
N ASN A 267 9.02 -13.62 4.31
CA ASN A 267 9.86 -12.60 4.93
C ASN A 267 11.02 -12.18 4.02
N GLN A 268 11.71 -13.14 3.39
CA GLN A 268 12.78 -12.87 2.43
C GLN A 268 12.25 -12.04 1.25
N PHE A 269 11.13 -12.43 0.65
CA PHE A 269 10.46 -11.70 -0.40
C PHE A 269 10.15 -10.25 0.01
N LEU A 270 9.50 -10.05 1.17
CA LEU A 270 9.10 -8.73 1.66
C LEU A 270 10.29 -7.80 1.87
N LEU A 271 11.36 -8.30 2.48
CA LEU A 271 12.58 -7.52 2.72
C LEU A 271 13.29 -7.18 1.40
N THR A 272 13.30 -8.09 0.42
CA THR A 272 13.88 -7.84 -0.90
C THR A 272 13.10 -6.77 -1.64
N VAL A 273 11.76 -6.86 -1.68
CA VAL A 273 10.91 -5.83 -2.27
C VAL A 273 11.11 -4.48 -1.58
N TYR A 274 11.15 -4.46 -0.24
CA TYR A 274 11.33 -3.22 0.51
C TYR A 274 12.65 -2.53 0.16
N ARG A 275 13.76 -3.28 0.16
CA ARG A 275 15.09 -2.76 -0.19
C ARG A 275 15.16 -2.28 -1.63
N ALA A 276 14.56 -2.99 -2.57
CA ALA A 276 14.48 -2.57 -3.97
C ALA A 276 13.68 -1.25 -4.11
N ILE A 277 12.58 -1.08 -3.38
CA ILE A 277 11.84 0.19 -3.35
C ILE A 277 12.71 1.31 -2.77
N GLU A 278 13.41 1.08 -1.66
CA GLU A 278 14.30 2.10 -1.08
C GLU A 278 15.46 2.49 -2.00
N SER A 279 16.08 1.54 -2.69
CA SER A 279 17.21 1.81 -3.60
C SER A 279 16.82 2.75 -4.75
N HIS A 280 15.56 2.70 -5.20
CA HIS A 280 15.08 3.52 -6.29
C HIS A 280 14.44 4.85 -5.87
N TYR A 281 13.84 4.92 -4.69
CA TYR A 281 13.03 6.08 -4.29
C TYR A 281 13.58 6.81 -3.07
N GLY A 282 14.56 6.25 -2.36
CA GLY A 282 15.06 6.73 -1.09
C GLY A 282 14.36 6.05 0.11
N PRO A 283 14.71 6.45 1.34
CA PRO A 283 14.32 5.74 2.56
C PRO A 283 12.84 5.83 2.87
N PHE A 284 12.33 4.76 3.50
CA PHE A 284 10.96 4.67 4.00
C PHE A 284 10.95 4.26 5.47
N GLY A 285 10.10 4.87 6.27
CA GLY A 285 9.79 4.42 7.62
C GLY A 285 8.76 3.30 7.65
N GLU A 286 7.88 3.23 6.61
CA GLU A 286 6.89 2.17 6.47
C GLU A 286 6.49 1.92 5.02
N LEU A 287 6.19 0.66 4.72
CA LEU A 287 5.51 0.24 3.49
C LEU A 287 4.46 -0.82 3.81
N GLY A 288 3.27 -0.65 3.26
CA GLY A 288 2.30 -1.73 3.15
C GLY A 288 2.52 -2.48 1.84
N ILE A 289 2.86 -3.76 1.88
CA ILE A 289 3.10 -4.58 0.69
C ILE A 289 1.96 -5.56 0.53
N ASP A 290 1.31 -5.52 -0.64
CA ASP A 290 0.28 -6.48 -1.02
C ASP A 290 0.90 -7.56 -1.90
N PHE A 291 0.63 -8.80 -1.58
CA PHE A 291 1.12 -9.95 -2.33
C PHE A 291 0.10 -11.09 -2.35
N GLY A 292 0.26 -11.99 -3.30
CA GLY A 292 -0.54 -13.21 -3.40
C GLY A 292 0.31 -14.45 -3.18
N ILE A 293 -0.34 -15.54 -2.82
CA ILE A 293 0.25 -16.88 -2.84
C ILE A 293 -0.69 -17.75 -3.65
N ASP A 294 -0.16 -18.56 -4.57
CA ASP A 294 -0.94 -19.51 -5.36
C ASP A 294 -0.92 -20.92 -4.73
N GLU A 295 -1.65 -21.86 -5.33
CA GLU A 295 -1.77 -23.24 -4.85
C GLU A 295 -0.44 -24.03 -4.92
N GLN A 296 0.55 -23.54 -5.67
CA GLN A 296 1.89 -24.08 -5.75
C GLN A 296 2.88 -23.35 -4.83
N GLU A 297 2.37 -22.53 -3.89
CA GLU A 297 3.13 -21.71 -2.94
C GLU A 297 4.02 -20.63 -3.60
N ASN A 298 3.83 -20.33 -4.90
CA ASN A 298 4.53 -19.21 -5.51
C ASN A 298 4.02 -17.88 -4.92
N ILE A 299 4.96 -17.01 -4.56
CA ILE A 299 4.65 -15.68 -4.01
C ILE A 299 4.60 -14.67 -5.17
N TRP A 300 3.59 -13.80 -5.19
CA TRP A 300 3.35 -12.84 -6.24
C TRP A 300 3.21 -11.44 -5.70
N PHE A 301 4.02 -10.50 -6.18
CA PHE A 301 3.87 -9.08 -5.86
C PHE A 301 2.59 -8.52 -6.50
N ILE A 302 1.79 -7.78 -5.73
CA ILE A 302 0.58 -7.11 -6.22
C ILE A 302 0.78 -5.60 -6.28
N GLU A 303 1.08 -4.97 -5.14
CA GLU A 303 1.37 -3.54 -5.06
C GLU A 303 2.08 -3.17 -3.74
N CYS A 304 2.71 -1.99 -3.70
CA CYS A 304 3.18 -1.39 -2.47
C CYS A 304 2.47 -0.06 -2.19
N ASN A 305 2.35 0.28 -0.92
CA ASN A 305 1.63 1.43 -0.42
C ASN A 305 2.50 2.22 0.56
N ALA A 306 2.87 3.46 0.20
CA ALA A 306 3.63 4.37 1.06
C ALA A 306 2.80 4.95 2.23
N LYS A 307 1.49 4.73 2.23
CA LYS A 307 0.55 5.21 3.26
C LYS A 307 -0.35 4.07 3.70
N SER A 308 0.24 3.07 4.36
CA SER A 308 -0.57 1.95 4.85
C SER A 308 -1.65 2.43 5.81
N ALA A 309 -2.88 1.96 5.57
CA ALA A 309 -4.02 2.31 6.42
C ALA A 309 -4.09 1.45 7.68
N LYS A 310 -3.32 0.35 7.75
CA LYS A 310 -3.27 -0.61 8.86
C LYS A 310 -4.63 -1.23 9.25
N VAL A 311 -5.64 -1.11 8.36
CA VAL A 311 -7.00 -1.62 8.63
C VAL A 311 -7.01 -3.14 8.76
N SER A 312 -6.29 -3.85 7.89
CA SER A 312 -6.19 -5.31 7.96
C SER A 312 -5.48 -5.76 9.22
N LEU A 313 -4.40 -5.06 9.61
CA LEU A 313 -3.67 -5.33 10.85
C LEU A 313 -4.58 -5.15 12.07
N TYR A 314 -5.32 -4.04 12.13
CA TYR A 314 -6.26 -3.75 13.22
C TYR A 314 -7.38 -4.77 13.35
N LYS A 315 -7.81 -5.38 12.24
CA LYS A 315 -8.83 -6.44 12.25
C LYS A 315 -8.28 -7.80 12.69
N ALA A 316 -7.02 -8.07 12.35
CA ALA A 316 -6.43 -9.39 12.44
C ALA A 316 -5.66 -9.64 13.74
N TYR A 317 -5.05 -8.60 14.31
CA TYR A 317 -4.08 -8.74 15.39
C TYR A 317 -4.58 -8.11 16.69
N ASP A 318 -3.92 -8.49 17.78
CA ASP A 318 -4.11 -7.94 19.11
C ASP A 318 -3.67 -6.46 19.21
N GLU A 319 -4.04 -5.84 20.31
CA GLU A 319 -3.74 -4.44 20.58
C GLU A 319 -2.22 -4.16 20.63
N LEU A 320 -1.41 -5.10 21.11
CA LEU A 320 0.04 -4.93 21.21
C LEU A 320 0.69 -4.84 19.83
N THR A 321 0.33 -5.74 18.93
CA THR A 321 0.80 -5.75 17.54
C THR A 321 0.35 -4.49 16.80
N VAL A 322 -0.92 -4.12 16.96
CA VAL A 322 -1.45 -2.87 16.36
C VAL A 322 -0.70 -1.66 16.89
N ARG A 323 -0.51 -1.57 18.20
CA ARG A 323 0.22 -0.47 18.86
C ARG A 323 1.66 -0.37 18.35
N ARG A 324 2.36 -1.49 18.20
CA ARG A 324 3.72 -1.52 17.63
C ARG A 324 3.78 -0.86 16.26
N ALA A 325 2.77 -1.11 15.39
CA ALA A 325 2.69 -0.53 14.06
C ALA A 325 2.52 1.02 14.05
N PHE A 326 2.10 1.62 15.16
CA PHE A 326 2.01 3.07 15.30
C PHE A 326 3.19 3.67 16.07
N ILE A 327 3.83 2.89 16.96
CA ILE A 327 5.04 3.29 17.68
C ILE A 327 6.24 3.36 16.70
N ASN A 328 6.46 2.33 15.90
CA ASN A 328 7.61 2.25 14.98
C ASN A 328 7.82 3.51 14.11
N PRO A 329 6.79 4.06 13.42
CA PRO A 329 6.96 5.28 12.65
C PRO A 329 7.40 6.49 13.48
N LEU A 330 6.96 6.61 14.74
CA LEU A 330 7.35 7.70 15.63
C LEU A 330 8.79 7.53 16.14
N GLU A 331 9.14 6.33 16.58
CA GLU A 331 10.51 6.01 16.99
C GLU A 331 11.50 6.20 15.82
N TYR A 332 11.14 5.78 14.61
CA TYR A 332 11.94 6.02 13.43
C TYR A 332 12.04 7.51 13.08
N ALA A 333 10.99 8.30 13.31
CA ALA A 333 11.05 9.74 13.16
C ALA A 333 12.08 10.38 14.12
N ARG A 334 12.14 9.90 15.38
CA ARG A 334 13.19 10.29 16.35
C ARG A 334 14.58 9.91 15.85
N TYR A 335 14.76 8.68 15.39
CA TYR A 335 16.01 8.20 14.79
C TYR A 335 16.49 9.10 13.64
N LEU A 336 15.61 9.47 12.73
CA LEU A 336 15.92 10.38 11.61
C LEU A 336 16.34 11.78 12.10
N TYR A 337 15.65 12.32 13.10
CA TYR A 337 15.98 13.61 13.71
C TYR A 337 17.36 13.60 14.37
N GLU A 338 17.65 12.61 15.21
CA GLU A 338 18.90 12.46 15.95
C GLU A 338 20.10 12.27 15.01
N ASN A 339 19.98 11.42 13.99
CA ASN A 339 21.04 11.21 13.00
C ASN A 339 21.36 12.48 12.22
N ARG A 340 20.36 13.27 11.89
CA ARG A 340 20.57 14.56 11.24
C ARG A 340 21.31 15.55 12.15
N GLN A 341 20.95 15.62 13.42
CA GLN A 341 21.65 16.49 14.38
C GLN A 341 23.12 16.09 14.55
N ASN A 342 23.40 14.79 14.58
CA ASN A 342 24.78 14.28 14.67
C ASN A 342 25.61 14.63 13.42
N GLN A 343 25.02 14.53 12.22
CA GLN A 343 25.69 14.94 10.97
C GLN A 343 26.04 16.43 10.98
N TYR A 344 25.17 17.31 11.47
CA TYR A 344 25.46 18.74 11.61
C TYR A 344 26.54 19.04 12.66
N ARG A 345 26.63 18.26 13.74
CA ARG A 345 27.70 18.43 14.75
C ARG A 345 29.08 18.00 14.23
N ASN A 346 29.11 16.92 13.46
CA ASN A 346 30.35 16.35 12.91
C ASN A 346 30.88 17.13 11.68
N SER A 347 30.07 17.98 11.07
CA SER A 347 30.46 18.83 9.93
C SER A 347 30.90 20.27 10.33
N ARG A 348 30.94 20.57 11.62
CA ARG A 348 31.48 21.78 12.21
C ARG A 348 32.79 21.50 12.92
#